data_f6ba3eb9abf3d4068cd24bbd3ef0e68e
#
_entry.id   f6ba3eb9abf3d4068cd24bbd3ef0e68e
#
_cell.length_a   1.000
_cell.length_b   1.000
_cell.length_c   1.000
_cell.angle_alpha   90.00
_cell.angle_beta   90.00
_cell.angle_gamma   90.00
#
_symmetry.space_group_name_H-M   'P 1'
#
loop_
_entity.id
_entity.type
_entity.pdbx_description
1 polymer ?
#
loop_
_entity_poly.entity_id
_entity_poly.type
_entity_poly.pdbx_seq_one_letter_code
_entity_poly.pdbx_strand_id
1 'polypeptide(L)'
;MGLALVGSLHPGLPSVSLASEEIAQLTTSPPPATLALTLRGALAAAVDNNPDVLLYKERIEAARGHVQTQLGAMLPNLSANVRQTRQTQFRGTFGLDPVRSDPFSIFDTRLTASQNLLSVSLIQRWRASRETLHVAEFESDIRKFDTMASVALLYMEGLKAMGLVKTHEANQLIMGELLGIVKQRQRGGVATGLDLARLEGQLANERQQTAAAQYEVQHAKFSLANLLGFAFEIPLSLTDEFQPEVREVPVAQGAVEEALEHRPEVRAQYTRVHAMELTYSSITGERLPSLVAQGDYGLIGNRWNNTLDTYNMALLLQIPLFDGGQREGRIAESRSQLRQEALRMRLVLNQVKMEVHDAIASLAAAKEQVGIARVGMQAATKELELAKERYAVITTASHFELTNGLSAVARARENLVNALFQLNAARVNLARSTGTLNTLN
;
A
#
# COMPACT_ATOMS: atom_id res chain seq x y z
N MET A 1 0.19 63.55 0.32
CA MET A 1 1.53 63.45 -0.24
C MET A 1 2.38 62.67 0.76
N GLY A 2 2.95 61.54 0.40
CA GLY A 2 3.82 60.73 1.26
C GLY A 2 3.31 59.33 1.57
N LEU A 3 3.09 58.53 0.53
CA LEU A 3 3.12 57.06 0.62
C LEU A 3 4.57 56.62 0.44
N ALA A 4 5.17 55.96 1.37
CA ALA A 4 6.22 54.96 1.15
C ALA A 4 6.65 54.35 2.50
N LEU A 5 6.55 53.04 2.56
CA LEU A 5 7.32 52.03 3.25
C LEU A 5 6.41 50.97 3.90
N VAL A 6 5.85 50.14 3.03
CA VAL A 6 5.50 48.79 3.44
C VAL A 6 6.66 47.92 2.97
N GLY A 7 7.59 47.66 3.89
CA GLY A 7 8.59 46.62 3.70
C GLY A 7 7.91 45.25 3.67
N SER A 8 8.02 44.59 2.56
CA SER A 8 7.55 43.22 2.35
C SER A 8 8.40 42.23 3.18
N LEU A 9 7.88 41.85 4.34
CA LEU A 9 8.29 40.61 5.01
C LEU A 9 7.53 39.46 4.31
N HIS A 10 8.13 38.95 3.27
CA HIS A 10 7.82 37.60 2.79
C HIS A 10 8.67 36.63 3.60
N PRO A 11 8.08 35.77 4.46
CA PRO A 11 8.75 34.56 4.84
C PRO A 11 8.80 33.70 3.57
N GLY A 12 10.00 33.38 3.11
CA GLY A 12 10.22 32.57 1.94
C GLY A 12 9.49 31.24 2.09
N LEU A 13 8.49 31.03 1.27
CA LEU A 13 7.99 29.71 0.93
C LEU A 13 9.19 28.96 0.32
N PRO A 14 9.54 27.77 0.79
CA PRO A 14 10.53 26.96 0.09
C PRO A 14 10.01 26.74 -1.32
N SER A 15 10.75 27.26 -2.28
CA SER A 15 10.47 27.12 -3.68
C SER A 15 10.40 25.63 -4.02
N VAL A 16 9.38 25.23 -4.75
CA VAL A 16 9.15 23.89 -5.37
C VAL A 16 10.26 23.57 -6.40
N SER A 17 11.44 24.15 -6.29
CA SER A 17 12.57 23.98 -7.19
C SER A 17 13.37 22.69 -6.96
N LEU A 18 13.19 22.00 -5.84
CA LEU A 18 13.92 20.76 -5.55
C LEU A 18 13.49 19.56 -6.42
N ALA A 19 12.24 19.56 -6.91
CA ALA A 19 11.75 18.45 -7.73
C ALA A 19 12.27 18.47 -9.18
N SER A 20 12.67 19.64 -9.68
CA SER A 20 13.16 19.78 -11.07
C SER A 20 14.65 19.50 -11.24
N GLU A 21 15.47 19.68 -10.21
CA GLU A 21 16.89 19.34 -10.23
C GLU A 21 17.14 17.84 -10.01
N GLU A 22 16.31 17.18 -9.21
CA GLU A 22 16.39 15.74 -9.00
C GLU A 22 15.98 14.94 -10.27
N ILE A 23 15.00 15.46 -11.04
CA ILE A 23 14.59 14.86 -12.32
C ILE A 23 15.67 15.04 -13.40
N ALA A 24 16.45 16.12 -13.38
CA ALA A 24 17.50 16.38 -14.36
C ALA A 24 18.77 15.53 -14.15
N GLN A 25 19.01 15.02 -12.96
CA GLN A 25 20.18 14.15 -12.69
C GLN A 25 19.97 12.68 -13.09
N LEU A 26 18.76 12.28 -13.47
CA LEU A 26 18.43 10.92 -13.88
C LEU A 26 18.79 10.61 -15.37
N THR A 27 19.27 11.58 -16.15
CA THR A 27 19.40 11.42 -17.61
C THR A 27 20.80 11.18 -18.15
N THR A 28 21.83 10.97 -17.32
CA THR A 28 23.22 10.74 -17.80
C THR A 28 23.94 9.59 -17.09
N SER A 29 23.28 8.46 -16.90
CA SER A 29 23.95 7.22 -16.43
C SER A 29 24.35 6.36 -17.63
N PRO A 30 25.52 5.65 -17.60
CA PRO A 30 25.87 4.65 -18.61
C PRO A 30 24.77 3.59 -18.72
N PRO A 31 24.68 2.84 -19.85
CA PRO A 31 23.62 1.84 -20.01
C PRO A 31 23.61 0.93 -18.78
N PRO A 32 22.45 0.79 -18.14
CA PRO A 32 22.40 0.16 -16.83
C PRO A 32 22.84 -1.30 -16.96
N ALA A 33 23.80 -1.67 -16.12
CA ALA A 33 24.15 -3.08 -15.95
C ALA A 33 22.89 -3.87 -15.60
N THR A 34 22.72 -5.06 -16.20
CA THR A 34 21.57 -5.92 -15.92
C THR A 34 21.47 -6.16 -14.41
N LEU A 35 20.39 -5.74 -13.80
CA LEU A 35 20.16 -5.90 -12.37
C LEU A 35 19.69 -7.33 -12.10
N ALA A 36 20.56 -8.13 -11.48
CA ALA A 36 20.18 -9.45 -10.99
C ALA A 36 19.28 -9.28 -9.75
N LEU A 37 18.05 -9.75 -9.84
CA LEU A 37 17.03 -9.58 -8.81
C LEU A 37 16.66 -10.95 -8.24
N THR A 38 16.92 -11.14 -6.94
CA THR A 38 16.39 -12.26 -6.16
C THR A 38 15.05 -11.86 -5.53
N LEU A 39 14.23 -12.82 -5.12
CA LEU A 39 12.96 -12.54 -4.40
C LEU A 39 13.22 -11.66 -3.17
N ARG A 40 14.22 -12.01 -2.38
CA ARG A 40 14.58 -11.24 -1.18
C ARG A 40 15.02 -9.81 -1.52
N GLY A 41 15.81 -9.63 -2.58
CA GLY A 41 16.22 -8.32 -3.06
C GLY A 41 15.04 -7.49 -3.57
N ALA A 42 14.08 -8.13 -4.26
CA ALA A 42 12.84 -7.49 -4.71
C ALA A 42 11.97 -7.03 -3.54
N LEU A 43 11.81 -7.86 -2.51
CA LEU A 43 11.05 -7.50 -1.31
C LEU A 43 11.66 -6.31 -0.56
N ALA A 44 12.99 -6.27 -0.41
CA ALA A 44 13.69 -5.15 0.22
C ALA A 44 13.53 -3.86 -0.60
N ALA A 45 13.78 -3.92 -1.91
CA ALA A 45 13.64 -2.76 -2.80
C ALA A 45 12.21 -2.20 -2.82
N ALA A 46 11.19 -3.06 -2.71
CA ALA A 46 9.79 -2.67 -2.64
C ALA A 46 9.49 -1.78 -1.43
N VAL A 47 10.05 -2.09 -0.26
CA VAL A 47 9.82 -1.33 0.97
C VAL A 47 10.49 0.05 0.92
N ASP A 48 11.64 0.15 0.22
CA ASP A 48 12.43 1.37 0.20
C ASP A 48 11.99 2.35 -0.89
N ASN A 49 11.60 1.84 -2.07
CA ASN A 49 11.41 2.69 -3.25
C ASN A 49 9.96 2.77 -3.74
N ASN A 50 9.06 1.88 -3.29
CA ASN A 50 7.70 1.88 -3.82
C ASN A 50 6.95 3.17 -3.44
N PRO A 51 6.38 3.92 -4.41
CA PRO A 51 5.70 5.19 -4.15
C PRO A 51 4.52 5.08 -3.19
N ASP A 52 3.78 3.96 -3.20
CA ASP A 52 2.67 3.75 -2.27
C ASP A 52 3.17 3.60 -0.82
N VAL A 53 4.29 2.90 -0.62
CA VAL A 53 4.90 2.78 0.72
C VAL A 53 5.39 4.15 1.20
N LEU A 54 6.04 4.93 0.33
CA LEU A 54 6.48 6.29 0.65
C LEU A 54 5.32 7.22 0.98
N LEU A 55 4.21 7.12 0.24
CA LEU A 55 2.99 7.88 0.52
C LEU A 55 2.45 7.60 1.93
N TYR A 56 2.49 6.36 2.40
CA TYR A 56 2.06 6.04 3.76
C TYR A 56 3.06 6.51 4.83
N LYS A 57 4.36 6.63 4.52
CA LYS A 57 5.32 7.32 5.39
C LYS A 57 4.95 8.80 5.57
N GLU A 58 4.57 9.50 4.50
CA GLU A 58 4.08 10.87 4.58
C GLU A 58 2.76 11.02 5.37
N ARG A 59 1.89 10.02 5.34
CA ARG A 59 0.67 10.00 6.19
C ARG A 59 1.01 9.94 7.67
N ILE A 60 2.08 9.24 8.06
CA ILE A 60 2.57 9.23 9.45
C ILE A 60 3.00 10.65 9.85
N GLU A 61 3.74 11.38 8.99
CA GLU A 61 4.15 12.76 9.27
C GLU A 61 2.94 13.69 9.38
N ALA A 62 1.94 13.53 8.52
CA ALA A 62 0.68 14.28 8.63
C ALA A 62 -0.06 13.99 9.95
N ALA A 63 -0.11 12.72 10.37
CA ALA A 63 -0.71 12.34 11.66
C ALA A 63 0.08 12.90 12.84
N ARG A 64 1.42 12.95 12.75
CA ARG A 64 2.30 13.57 13.74
C ARG A 64 2.05 15.06 13.86
N GLY A 65 1.90 15.76 12.73
CA GLY A 65 1.48 17.16 12.68
C GLY A 65 0.10 17.38 13.34
N HIS A 66 -0.84 16.45 13.15
CA HIS A 66 -2.15 16.51 13.81
C HIS A 66 -2.04 16.37 15.33
N VAL A 67 -1.21 15.47 15.85
CA VAL A 67 -0.93 15.37 17.31
C VAL A 67 -0.39 16.68 17.86
N GLN A 68 0.52 17.32 17.14
CA GLN A 68 1.09 18.62 17.54
C GLN A 68 0.02 19.72 17.55
N THR A 69 -0.90 19.72 16.58
CA THR A 69 -2.04 20.65 16.53
C THR A 69 -2.94 20.49 17.76
N GLN A 70 -3.27 19.23 18.13
CA GLN A 70 -4.09 18.97 19.32
C GLN A 70 -3.37 19.33 20.63
N LEU A 71 -2.07 19.12 20.70
CA LEU A 71 -1.25 19.59 21.83
C LEU A 71 -1.23 21.13 21.90
N GLY A 72 -1.07 21.79 20.75
CA GLY A 72 -1.06 23.25 20.63
C GLY A 72 -2.34 23.91 21.17
N ALA A 73 -3.50 23.22 21.10
CA ALA A 73 -4.75 23.71 21.67
C ALA A 73 -4.72 23.86 23.23
N MET A 74 -3.77 23.21 23.90
CA MET A 74 -3.57 23.30 25.35
C MET A 74 -2.41 24.23 25.74
N LEU A 75 -1.57 24.60 24.78
CA LEU A 75 -0.43 25.49 25.00
C LEU A 75 -0.85 26.96 24.92
N PRO A 76 -0.03 27.89 25.44
CA PRO A 76 -0.27 29.32 25.30
C PRO A 76 -0.35 29.73 23.82
N ASN A 77 -1.43 30.42 23.46
CA ASN A 77 -1.59 31.06 22.17
C ASN A 77 -1.36 32.57 22.32
N LEU A 78 -0.45 33.11 21.53
CA LEU A 78 -0.11 34.52 21.50
C LEU A 78 -0.49 35.10 20.14
N SER A 79 -1.21 36.24 20.17
CA SER A 79 -1.56 36.96 18.95
C SER A 79 -1.35 38.48 19.16
N ALA A 80 -0.87 39.15 18.12
CA ALA A 80 -0.70 40.60 18.10
C ALA A 80 -1.70 41.17 17.07
N ASN A 81 -2.44 42.18 17.52
CA ASN A 81 -3.43 42.86 16.70
C ASN A 81 -3.17 44.35 16.67
N VAL A 82 -3.22 44.95 15.50
CA VAL A 82 -3.16 46.42 15.33
C VAL A 82 -4.44 46.82 14.61
N ARG A 83 -5.20 47.71 15.21
CA ARG A 83 -6.47 48.18 14.68
C ARG A 83 -6.54 49.69 14.69
N GLN A 84 -6.91 50.27 13.55
CA GLN A 84 -7.30 51.69 13.44
C GLN A 84 -8.79 51.70 13.05
N THR A 85 -9.64 52.21 13.94
CA THR A 85 -11.05 52.32 13.70
C THR A 85 -11.48 53.80 13.67
N ARG A 86 -12.36 54.19 12.75
CA ARG A 86 -13.05 55.46 12.78
C ARG A 86 -14.54 55.22 12.81
N GLN A 87 -15.19 55.67 13.86
CA GLN A 87 -16.58 55.37 14.12
C GLN A 87 -17.33 56.53 14.72
N THR A 88 -18.66 56.46 14.64
CA THR A 88 -19.58 57.26 15.38
C THR A 88 -20.32 56.38 16.37
N GLN A 89 -20.75 56.90 17.49
CA GLN A 89 -21.47 56.13 18.51
C GLN A 89 -22.79 56.82 18.89
N PHE A 90 -23.82 56.01 19.08
CA PHE A 90 -25.10 56.50 19.61
C PHE A 90 -24.99 56.63 21.12
N ARG A 91 -25.07 57.86 21.62
CA ARG A 91 -24.85 58.19 23.02
C ARG A 91 -25.96 57.79 23.96
N GLY A 92 -27.17 57.65 23.44
CA GLY A 92 -28.36 57.17 24.19
C GLY A 92 -28.20 55.81 24.84
N THR A 93 -27.29 54.96 24.32
CA THR A 93 -26.95 53.65 24.92
C THR A 93 -26.36 53.75 26.32
N PHE A 94 -25.78 54.89 26.67
CA PHE A 94 -25.18 55.16 27.98
C PHE A 94 -26.03 56.06 28.89
N GLY A 95 -27.35 56.19 28.59
CA GLY A 95 -28.25 57.03 29.34
C GLY A 95 -28.03 58.54 29.14
N LEU A 96 -27.31 58.91 28.08
CA LEU A 96 -27.09 60.28 27.66
C LEU A 96 -28.13 60.69 26.59
N ASP A 97 -28.15 61.96 26.22
CA ASP A 97 -29.03 62.47 25.18
C ASP A 97 -28.93 61.62 23.91
N PRO A 98 -30.08 61.32 23.20
CA PRO A 98 -30.10 60.42 22.04
C PRO A 98 -29.52 61.09 20.79
N VAL A 99 -28.25 61.42 20.83
CA VAL A 99 -27.49 62.04 19.72
C VAL A 99 -26.37 61.12 19.28
N ARG A 100 -25.97 61.28 18.03
CA ARG A 100 -24.79 60.65 17.47
C ARG A 100 -23.54 61.40 17.86
N SER A 101 -22.49 60.70 18.30
CA SER A 101 -21.20 61.34 18.53
C SER A 101 -20.58 61.88 17.24
N ASP A 102 -19.71 62.86 17.30
CA ASP A 102 -18.80 63.17 16.20
C ASP A 102 -17.94 61.96 15.84
N PRO A 103 -17.53 61.85 14.57
CA PRO A 103 -16.62 60.77 14.18
C PRO A 103 -15.30 60.85 14.96
N PHE A 104 -14.95 59.78 15.69
CA PHE A 104 -13.69 59.68 16.41
C PHE A 104 -12.90 58.47 15.94
N SER A 105 -11.61 58.53 16.08
CA SER A 105 -10.69 57.45 15.74
C SER A 105 -10.21 56.75 16.99
N ILE A 106 -10.05 55.41 16.91
CA ILE A 106 -9.44 54.60 17.95
C ILE A 106 -8.29 53.85 17.27
N PHE A 107 -7.10 54.04 17.79
CA PHE A 107 -5.93 53.23 17.53
C PHE A 107 -5.76 52.26 18.70
N ASP A 108 -5.69 50.95 18.39
CA ASP A 108 -5.57 49.88 19.38
C ASP A 108 -4.52 48.89 18.88
N THR A 109 -3.42 48.80 19.61
CA THR A 109 -2.38 47.79 19.36
C THR A 109 -2.28 46.92 20.59
N ARG A 110 -2.54 45.60 20.40
CA ARG A 110 -2.72 44.70 21.53
C ARG A 110 -2.07 43.35 21.31
N LEU A 111 -1.29 42.90 22.30
CA LEU A 111 -0.81 41.55 22.42
C LEU A 111 -1.80 40.78 23.31
N THR A 112 -2.34 39.68 22.80
CA THR A 112 -3.27 38.84 23.55
C THR A 112 -2.65 37.45 23.76
N ALA A 113 -2.80 36.92 24.96
CA ALA A 113 -2.38 35.58 25.34
C ALA A 113 -3.59 34.80 25.85
N SER A 114 -3.75 33.57 25.42
CA SER A 114 -4.77 32.69 25.96
C SER A 114 -4.24 31.27 26.10
N GLN A 115 -4.62 30.59 27.18
CA GLN A 115 -4.25 29.19 27.43
C GLN A 115 -5.35 28.43 28.14
N ASN A 116 -5.65 27.24 27.65
CA ASN A 116 -6.51 26.28 28.32
C ASN A 116 -5.70 25.58 29.43
N LEU A 117 -5.89 25.98 30.69
CA LEU A 117 -5.20 25.40 31.85
C LEU A 117 -5.72 24.02 32.22
N LEU A 118 -7.05 23.84 32.12
CA LEU A 118 -7.72 22.57 32.41
C LEU A 118 -8.89 22.36 31.46
N SER A 119 -8.82 21.30 30.66
CA SER A 119 -9.94 20.84 29.83
C SER A 119 -9.80 19.33 29.61
N VAL A 120 -10.68 18.55 30.22
CA VAL A 120 -10.70 17.10 30.06
C VAL A 120 -10.94 16.74 28.60
N SER A 121 -11.82 17.46 27.91
CA SER A 121 -12.09 17.25 26.49
C SER A 121 -10.82 17.40 25.64
N LEU A 122 -10.02 18.45 25.82
CA LEU A 122 -8.78 18.67 25.06
C LEU A 122 -7.73 17.60 25.37
N ILE A 123 -7.59 17.22 26.64
CA ILE A 123 -6.64 16.15 27.02
C ILE A 123 -6.99 14.83 26.35
N GLN A 124 -8.26 14.43 26.36
CA GLN A 124 -8.71 13.18 25.72
C GLN A 124 -8.62 13.26 24.20
N ARG A 125 -8.85 14.43 23.60
CA ARG A 125 -8.68 14.66 22.16
C ARG A 125 -7.21 14.53 21.74
N TRP A 126 -6.30 15.07 22.52
CA TRP A 126 -4.87 14.88 22.30
C TRP A 126 -4.46 13.41 22.45
N ARG A 127 -4.96 12.69 23.45
CA ARG A 127 -4.71 11.25 23.60
C ARG A 127 -5.26 10.47 22.40
N ALA A 128 -6.48 10.77 21.96
CA ALA A 128 -7.08 10.16 20.78
C ALA A 128 -6.24 10.40 19.51
N SER A 129 -5.69 11.62 19.34
CA SER A 129 -4.81 11.91 18.20
C SER A 129 -3.50 11.12 18.22
N ARG A 130 -2.94 10.82 19.41
CA ARG A 130 -1.77 9.93 19.55
C ARG A 130 -2.10 8.50 19.12
N GLU A 131 -3.25 7.97 19.52
CA GLU A 131 -3.67 6.64 19.04
C GLU A 131 -3.95 6.65 17.53
N THR A 132 -4.47 7.75 16.97
CA THR A 132 -4.62 7.92 15.52
C THR A 132 -3.27 7.93 14.79
N LEU A 133 -2.21 8.48 15.40
CA LEU A 133 -0.85 8.36 14.88
C LEU A 133 -0.39 6.88 14.85
N HIS A 134 -0.61 6.13 15.93
CA HIS A 134 -0.28 4.70 15.93
C HIS A 134 -1.10 3.91 14.89
N VAL A 135 -2.36 4.30 14.63
CA VAL A 135 -3.14 3.73 13.50
C VAL A 135 -2.43 3.99 12.18
N ALA A 136 -1.94 5.22 11.93
CA ALA A 136 -1.24 5.54 10.69
C ALA A 136 0.08 4.76 10.55
N GLU A 137 0.79 4.48 11.65
CA GLU A 137 1.98 3.62 11.67
C GLU A 137 1.62 2.18 11.27
N PHE A 138 0.58 1.59 11.87
CA PHE A 138 0.12 0.25 11.49
C PHE A 138 -0.43 0.19 10.06
N GLU A 139 -1.11 1.24 9.56
CA GLU A 139 -1.55 1.33 8.15
C GLU A 139 -0.35 1.35 7.19
N SER A 140 0.74 2.01 7.56
CA SER A 140 1.99 1.94 6.81
C SER A 140 2.56 0.52 6.79
N ASP A 141 2.51 -0.20 7.91
CA ASP A 141 2.97 -1.59 7.96
C ASP A 141 2.07 -2.51 7.13
N ILE A 142 0.74 -2.35 7.19
CA ILE A 142 -0.19 -3.07 6.30
C ILE A 142 0.21 -2.85 4.84
N ARG A 143 0.47 -1.59 4.45
CA ARG A 143 0.83 -1.28 3.08
C ARG A 143 2.16 -1.89 2.65
N LYS A 144 3.17 -1.90 3.53
CA LYS A 144 4.43 -2.60 3.28
C LYS A 144 4.19 -4.10 3.04
N PHE A 145 3.42 -4.76 3.90
CA PHE A 145 3.09 -6.19 3.76
C PHE A 145 2.34 -6.48 2.45
N ASP A 146 1.35 -5.66 2.10
CA ASP A 146 0.59 -5.82 0.85
C ASP A 146 1.50 -5.63 -0.38
N THR A 147 2.38 -4.63 -0.35
CA THR A 147 3.35 -4.38 -1.42
C THR A 147 4.33 -5.55 -1.54
N MET A 148 4.88 -6.04 -0.42
CA MET A 148 5.76 -7.21 -0.41
C MET A 148 5.06 -8.45 -0.98
N ALA A 149 3.81 -8.72 -0.60
CA ALA A 149 3.05 -9.84 -1.13
C ALA A 149 2.82 -9.71 -2.64
N SER A 150 2.46 -8.52 -3.11
CA SER A 150 2.25 -8.23 -4.54
C SER A 150 3.54 -8.40 -5.34
N VAL A 151 4.68 -7.93 -4.82
CA VAL A 151 6.00 -8.12 -5.44
C VAL A 151 6.36 -9.60 -5.49
N ALA A 152 6.14 -10.35 -4.40
CA ALA A 152 6.44 -11.78 -4.37
C ALA A 152 5.61 -12.57 -5.39
N LEU A 153 4.30 -12.30 -5.48
CA LEU A 153 3.42 -12.95 -6.45
C LEU A 153 3.82 -12.62 -7.90
N LEU A 154 4.11 -11.34 -8.17
CA LEU A 154 4.53 -10.91 -9.50
C LEU A 154 5.92 -11.47 -9.88
N TYR A 155 6.80 -11.63 -8.90
CA TYR A 155 8.08 -12.32 -9.09
C TYR A 155 7.87 -13.80 -9.47
N MET A 156 6.94 -14.49 -8.79
CA MET A 156 6.57 -15.87 -9.13
C MET A 156 5.94 -15.97 -10.52
N GLU A 157 5.13 -14.99 -10.94
CA GLU A 157 4.61 -14.90 -12.32
C GLU A 157 5.74 -14.77 -13.35
N GLY A 158 6.75 -13.95 -13.05
CA GLY A 158 7.96 -13.83 -13.88
C GLY A 158 8.70 -15.17 -14.01
N LEU A 159 8.88 -15.89 -12.91
CA LEU A 159 9.50 -17.24 -12.94
C LEU A 159 8.65 -18.25 -13.72
N LYS A 160 7.32 -18.20 -13.60
CA LYS A 160 6.39 -19.01 -14.40
C LYS A 160 6.59 -18.74 -15.89
N ALA A 161 6.57 -17.47 -16.29
CA ALA A 161 6.76 -17.09 -17.69
C ALA A 161 8.10 -17.57 -18.24
N MET A 162 9.18 -17.44 -17.47
CA MET A 162 10.50 -18.00 -17.83
C MET A 162 10.47 -19.53 -17.95
N GLY A 163 9.77 -20.20 -17.05
CA GLY A 163 9.55 -21.66 -17.10
C GLY A 163 8.81 -22.10 -18.35
N LEU A 164 7.79 -21.34 -18.76
CA LEU A 164 7.05 -21.60 -19.99
C LEU A 164 7.92 -21.39 -21.24
N VAL A 165 8.74 -20.33 -21.30
CA VAL A 165 9.70 -20.15 -22.41
C VAL A 165 10.61 -21.36 -22.53
N LYS A 166 11.25 -21.80 -21.44
CA LYS A 166 12.11 -23.01 -21.42
C LYS A 166 11.33 -24.26 -21.89
N THR A 167 10.05 -24.39 -21.50
CA THR A 167 9.20 -25.50 -21.89
C THR A 167 8.93 -25.50 -23.40
N HIS A 168 8.52 -24.37 -23.96
CA HIS A 168 8.23 -24.24 -25.39
C HIS A 168 9.50 -24.40 -26.25
N GLU A 169 10.64 -23.86 -25.82
CA GLU A 169 11.95 -24.07 -26.48
C GLU A 169 12.33 -25.55 -26.50
N ALA A 170 12.16 -26.27 -25.38
CA ALA A 170 12.42 -27.70 -25.32
C ALA A 170 11.45 -28.52 -26.22
N ASN A 171 10.20 -28.10 -26.33
CA ASN A 171 9.24 -28.72 -27.24
C ASN A 171 9.61 -28.47 -28.71
N GLN A 172 10.03 -27.23 -29.07
CA GLN A 172 10.51 -26.90 -30.42
C GLN A 172 11.73 -27.76 -30.80
N LEU A 173 12.64 -27.97 -29.88
CA LEU A 173 13.83 -28.83 -30.14
C LEU A 173 13.41 -30.25 -30.50
N ILE A 174 12.52 -30.86 -29.70
CA ILE A 174 12.01 -32.22 -29.97
C ILE A 174 11.26 -32.26 -31.30
N MET A 175 10.40 -31.28 -31.59
CA MET A 175 9.68 -31.21 -32.86
C MET A 175 10.62 -31.03 -34.05
N GLY A 176 11.72 -30.29 -33.91
CA GLY A 176 12.74 -30.12 -34.91
C GLY A 176 13.46 -31.43 -35.24
N GLU A 177 13.81 -32.24 -34.23
CA GLU A 177 14.37 -33.56 -34.37
C GLU A 177 13.40 -34.51 -35.13
N LEU A 178 12.14 -34.53 -34.72
CA LEU A 178 11.13 -35.37 -35.35
C LEU A 178 10.84 -34.96 -36.79
N LEU A 179 10.87 -33.65 -37.08
CA LEU A 179 10.72 -33.15 -38.44
C LEU A 179 11.87 -33.70 -39.36
N GLY A 180 13.07 -33.80 -38.83
CA GLY A 180 14.22 -34.43 -39.54
C GLY A 180 13.92 -35.92 -39.89
N ILE A 181 13.41 -36.70 -38.91
CA ILE A 181 13.07 -38.11 -39.08
C ILE A 181 11.91 -38.25 -40.09
N VAL A 182 10.85 -37.46 -40.00
CA VAL A 182 9.70 -37.51 -40.91
C VAL A 182 10.14 -37.18 -42.36
N LYS A 183 11.00 -36.17 -42.56
CA LYS A 183 11.56 -35.81 -43.88
C LYS A 183 12.39 -36.98 -44.49
N GLN A 184 13.20 -37.68 -43.70
CA GLN A 184 13.95 -38.85 -44.19
C GLN A 184 12.99 -39.99 -44.59
N ARG A 185 11.97 -40.29 -43.80
CA ARG A 185 11.00 -41.33 -44.09
C ARG A 185 10.12 -40.97 -45.32
N GLN A 186 9.83 -39.69 -45.55
CA GLN A 186 9.11 -39.24 -46.74
C GLN A 186 9.95 -39.48 -48.00
N ARG A 187 11.29 -39.16 -47.94
CA ARG A 187 12.18 -39.47 -49.06
C ARG A 187 12.29 -40.96 -49.35
N GLY A 188 12.13 -41.81 -48.33
CA GLY A 188 12.05 -43.25 -48.45
C GLY A 188 10.67 -43.77 -48.84
N GLY A 189 9.68 -42.94 -49.10
CA GLY A 189 8.31 -43.34 -49.51
C GLY A 189 7.46 -43.89 -48.38
N VAL A 190 7.86 -43.78 -47.11
CA VAL A 190 7.21 -44.36 -45.95
C VAL A 190 6.30 -43.34 -45.25
N ALA A 191 6.65 -42.03 -45.21
CA ALA A 191 5.84 -40.97 -44.65
C ALA A 191 5.13 -40.17 -45.76
N THR A 192 3.94 -39.61 -45.44
CA THR A 192 3.13 -38.83 -46.39
C THR A 192 3.45 -37.34 -46.30
N GLY A 193 3.10 -36.57 -47.35
CA GLY A 193 3.15 -35.10 -47.29
C GLY A 193 2.25 -34.51 -46.22
N LEU A 194 1.17 -35.21 -45.87
CA LEU A 194 0.26 -34.82 -44.78
C LEU A 194 0.93 -34.89 -43.41
N ASP A 195 1.76 -35.91 -43.16
CA ASP A 195 2.49 -36.07 -41.90
C ASP A 195 3.50 -34.93 -41.70
N LEU A 196 4.20 -34.57 -42.79
CA LEU A 196 5.12 -33.44 -42.79
C LEU A 196 4.39 -32.13 -42.53
N ALA A 197 3.30 -31.85 -43.26
CA ALA A 197 2.54 -30.60 -43.09
C ALA A 197 1.97 -30.45 -41.67
N ARG A 198 1.49 -31.55 -41.08
CA ARG A 198 1.00 -31.54 -39.67
C ARG A 198 2.08 -31.18 -38.68
N LEU A 199 3.26 -31.77 -38.78
CA LEU A 199 4.36 -31.49 -37.87
C LEU A 199 4.95 -30.07 -38.06
N GLU A 200 5.00 -29.59 -39.29
CA GLU A 200 5.39 -28.21 -39.59
C GLU A 200 4.37 -27.21 -39.00
N GLY A 201 3.08 -27.50 -39.07
CA GLY A 201 2.03 -26.70 -38.44
C GLY A 201 2.13 -26.70 -36.92
N GLN A 202 2.42 -27.85 -36.30
CA GLN A 202 2.65 -27.94 -34.86
C GLN A 202 3.89 -27.16 -34.43
N LEU A 203 4.99 -27.23 -35.16
CA LEU A 203 6.20 -26.48 -34.89
C LEU A 203 5.96 -24.96 -35.03
N ALA A 204 5.19 -24.53 -36.01
CA ALA A 204 4.83 -23.13 -36.19
C ALA A 204 3.97 -22.63 -34.99
N ASN A 205 3.02 -23.43 -34.51
CA ASN A 205 2.22 -23.12 -33.33
C ASN A 205 3.11 -23.01 -32.08
N GLU A 206 4.07 -23.93 -31.86
CA GLU A 206 4.97 -23.91 -30.73
C GLU A 206 5.88 -22.68 -30.75
N ARG A 207 6.34 -22.23 -31.94
CA ARG A 207 7.07 -20.97 -32.10
C ARG A 207 6.24 -19.76 -31.73
N GLN A 208 4.97 -19.76 -32.07
CA GLN A 208 4.04 -18.71 -31.66
C GLN A 208 3.88 -18.69 -30.13
N GLN A 209 3.72 -19.85 -29.48
CA GLN A 209 3.65 -19.95 -28.02
C GLN A 209 4.92 -19.45 -27.34
N THR A 210 6.11 -19.75 -27.90
CA THR A 210 7.37 -19.22 -27.39
C THR A 210 7.43 -17.70 -27.45
N ALA A 211 7.03 -17.10 -28.58
CA ALA A 211 7.00 -15.65 -28.73
C ALA A 211 6.00 -15.00 -27.73
N ALA A 212 4.85 -15.62 -27.52
CA ALA A 212 3.89 -15.17 -26.50
C ALA A 212 4.48 -15.26 -25.07
N ALA A 213 5.10 -16.40 -24.73
CA ALA A 213 5.73 -16.57 -23.42
C ALA A 213 6.91 -15.59 -23.19
N GLN A 214 7.68 -15.28 -24.23
CA GLN A 214 8.75 -14.26 -24.15
C GLN A 214 8.18 -12.87 -23.88
N TYR A 215 7.04 -12.51 -24.48
CA TYR A 215 6.35 -11.28 -24.16
C TYR A 215 5.91 -11.25 -22.68
N GLU A 216 5.35 -12.35 -22.16
CA GLU A 216 4.94 -12.42 -20.74
C GLU A 216 6.13 -12.23 -19.78
N VAL A 217 7.32 -12.74 -20.12
CA VAL A 217 8.54 -12.48 -19.35
C VAL A 217 8.85 -10.97 -19.31
N GLN A 218 8.78 -10.29 -20.45
CA GLN A 218 9.03 -8.85 -20.50
C GLN A 218 7.95 -8.07 -19.76
N HIS A 219 6.69 -8.46 -19.92
CA HIS A 219 5.57 -7.85 -19.20
C HIS A 219 5.72 -7.97 -17.68
N ALA A 220 6.07 -9.15 -17.18
CA ALA A 220 6.32 -9.36 -15.75
C ALA A 220 7.49 -8.51 -15.24
N LYS A 221 8.58 -8.37 -16.02
CA LYS A 221 9.70 -7.49 -15.68
C LYS A 221 9.32 -6.02 -15.59
N PHE A 222 8.53 -5.52 -16.56
CA PHE A 222 8.03 -4.14 -16.52
C PHE A 222 7.09 -3.90 -15.35
N SER A 223 6.21 -4.85 -15.07
CA SER A 223 5.30 -4.79 -13.92
C SER A 223 6.07 -4.79 -12.60
N LEU A 224 7.13 -5.60 -12.48
CA LEU A 224 8.04 -5.57 -11.34
C LEU A 224 8.77 -4.23 -11.23
N ALA A 225 9.34 -3.71 -12.32
CA ALA A 225 10.01 -2.41 -12.31
C ALA A 225 9.08 -1.30 -11.83
N ASN A 226 7.84 -1.29 -12.32
CA ASN A 226 6.81 -0.33 -11.88
C ASN A 226 6.50 -0.45 -10.39
N LEU A 227 6.31 -1.67 -9.89
CA LEU A 227 5.97 -1.90 -8.47
C LEU A 227 7.16 -1.63 -7.55
N LEU A 228 8.40 -1.81 -8.04
CA LEU A 228 9.64 -1.51 -7.31
C LEU A 228 10.05 -0.03 -7.40
N GLY A 229 9.36 0.78 -8.22
CA GLY A 229 9.73 2.18 -8.46
C GLY A 229 11.03 2.33 -9.25
N PHE A 230 11.42 1.31 -10.04
CA PHE A 230 12.61 1.36 -10.89
C PHE A 230 12.29 1.95 -12.26
N ALA A 231 13.30 2.56 -12.89
CA ALA A 231 13.19 3.01 -14.27
C ALA A 231 13.05 1.80 -15.22
N PHE A 232 12.19 1.90 -16.24
CA PHE A 232 11.89 0.78 -17.15
C PHE A 232 13.06 0.42 -18.07
N GLU A 233 14.04 1.30 -18.19
CA GLU A 233 15.27 1.12 -18.96
C GLU A 233 16.28 0.17 -18.29
N ILE A 234 16.09 -0.12 -16.99
CA ILE A 234 16.96 -1.05 -16.24
C ILE A 234 16.57 -2.49 -16.60
N PRO A 235 17.42 -3.25 -17.30
CA PRO A 235 17.12 -4.64 -17.63
C PRO A 235 17.16 -5.49 -16.37
N LEU A 236 16.02 -6.07 -15.97
CA LEU A 236 15.89 -6.96 -14.83
C LEU A 236 16.19 -8.41 -15.24
N SER A 237 16.93 -9.14 -14.40
CA SER A 237 17.15 -10.58 -14.53
C SER A 237 16.72 -11.27 -13.24
N LEU A 238 15.70 -12.12 -13.32
CA LEU A 238 15.25 -12.93 -12.19
C LEU A 238 16.19 -14.14 -12.06
N THR A 239 16.71 -14.38 -10.87
CA THR A 239 17.77 -15.37 -10.64
C THR A 239 17.33 -16.59 -9.86
N ASP A 240 16.16 -16.53 -9.20
CA ASP A 240 15.68 -17.67 -8.41
C ASP A 240 14.96 -18.71 -9.27
N GLU A 241 14.79 -19.88 -8.69
CA GLU A 241 13.99 -20.96 -9.24
C GLU A 241 12.84 -21.32 -8.30
N PHE A 242 11.80 -21.97 -8.84
CA PHE A 242 10.70 -22.46 -8.02
C PHE A 242 11.20 -23.47 -6.98
N GLN A 243 10.77 -23.28 -5.74
CA GLN A 243 10.97 -24.30 -4.73
C GLN A 243 10.00 -25.46 -4.97
N PRO A 244 10.53 -26.68 -5.21
CA PRO A 244 9.70 -27.78 -5.68
C PRO A 244 8.95 -28.50 -4.56
N GLU A 245 9.22 -28.21 -3.27
CA GLU A 245 8.69 -28.95 -2.14
C GLU A 245 8.32 -28.05 -0.96
N VAL A 246 7.25 -28.44 -0.28
CA VAL A 246 6.85 -27.90 1.03
C VAL A 246 6.96 -29.04 2.03
N ARG A 247 7.76 -28.83 3.08
CA ARG A 247 8.01 -29.88 4.10
C ARG A 247 6.73 -30.27 4.81
N GLU A 248 6.02 -29.31 5.39
CA GLU A 248 4.79 -29.56 6.14
C GLU A 248 3.76 -28.44 5.90
N VAL A 249 2.49 -28.80 5.90
CA VAL A 249 1.38 -27.86 5.93
C VAL A 249 1.10 -27.55 7.38
N PRO A 250 1.08 -26.29 7.83
CA PRO A 250 0.88 -25.94 9.23
C PRO A 250 -0.53 -26.31 9.71
N VAL A 251 -0.65 -26.55 11.02
CA VAL A 251 -1.94 -26.77 11.66
C VAL A 251 -2.71 -25.46 11.73
N ALA A 252 -3.97 -25.48 11.28
CA ALA A 252 -4.77 -24.27 11.12
C ALA A 252 -4.92 -23.46 12.43
N GLN A 253 -5.08 -24.10 13.57
CA GLN A 253 -5.27 -23.41 14.84
C GLN A 253 -4.05 -22.59 15.23
N GLY A 254 -2.83 -23.14 15.15
CA GLY A 254 -1.60 -22.42 15.47
C GLY A 254 -1.34 -21.26 14.50
N ALA A 255 -1.59 -21.47 13.20
CA ALA A 255 -1.44 -20.43 12.20
C ALA A 255 -2.43 -19.26 12.39
N VAL A 256 -3.67 -19.56 12.85
CA VAL A 256 -4.66 -18.51 13.18
C VAL A 256 -4.21 -17.71 14.41
N GLU A 257 -3.71 -18.37 15.47
CA GLU A 257 -3.20 -17.69 16.66
C GLU A 257 -2.01 -16.78 16.30
N GLU A 258 -1.06 -17.27 15.52
CA GLU A 258 0.08 -16.51 15.01
C GLU A 258 -0.37 -15.29 14.18
N ALA A 259 -1.35 -15.47 13.28
CA ALA A 259 -1.89 -14.38 12.47
C ALA A 259 -2.56 -13.30 13.32
N LEU A 260 -3.35 -13.67 14.33
CA LEU A 260 -4.03 -12.72 15.21
C LEU A 260 -3.04 -11.91 16.05
N GLU A 261 -1.86 -12.45 16.35
CA GLU A 261 -0.81 -11.77 17.11
C GLU A 261 0.07 -10.86 16.23
N HIS A 262 0.42 -11.31 15.01
CA HIS A 262 1.44 -10.66 14.19
C HIS A 262 0.87 -9.73 13.13
N ARG A 263 -0.36 -9.93 12.67
CA ARG A 263 -0.92 -9.13 11.56
C ARG A 263 -1.16 -7.68 11.96
N PRO A 264 -0.61 -6.72 11.19
CA PRO A 264 -0.75 -5.30 11.49
C PRO A 264 -2.20 -4.81 11.35
N GLU A 265 -3.07 -5.47 10.54
CA GLU A 265 -4.49 -5.11 10.39
C GLU A 265 -5.27 -5.30 11.70
N VAL A 266 -4.94 -6.35 12.46
CA VAL A 266 -5.56 -6.62 13.77
C VAL A 266 -5.15 -5.53 14.76
N ARG A 267 -3.86 -5.20 14.80
CA ARG A 267 -3.31 -4.14 15.66
C ARG A 267 -3.88 -2.77 15.31
N ALA A 268 -3.93 -2.44 14.02
CA ALA A 268 -4.52 -1.20 13.53
C ALA A 268 -5.97 -1.03 13.97
N GLN A 269 -6.79 -2.09 13.82
CA GLN A 269 -8.21 -2.02 14.18
C GLN A 269 -8.42 -1.96 15.70
N TYR A 270 -7.61 -2.67 16.49
CA TYR A 270 -7.63 -2.56 17.94
C TYR A 270 -7.33 -1.11 18.39
N THR A 271 -6.28 -0.52 17.83
CA THR A 271 -5.89 0.87 18.12
C THR A 271 -6.96 1.88 17.68
N ARG A 272 -7.66 1.62 16.56
CA ARG A 272 -8.80 2.45 16.12
C ARG A 272 -9.96 2.42 17.13
N VAL A 273 -10.28 1.25 17.68
CA VAL A 273 -11.30 1.15 18.73
C VAL A 273 -10.88 1.99 19.93
N HIS A 274 -9.63 1.88 20.36
CA HIS A 274 -9.11 2.66 21.49
C HIS A 274 -9.09 4.18 21.21
N ALA A 275 -8.69 4.60 20.03
CA ALA A 275 -8.75 6.00 19.60
C ALA A 275 -10.21 6.55 19.64
N MET A 276 -11.17 5.72 19.24
CA MET A 276 -12.60 6.09 19.28
C MET A 276 -13.15 6.13 20.72
N GLU A 277 -12.67 5.28 21.63
CA GLU A 277 -13.01 5.35 23.06
C GLU A 277 -12.53 6.68 23.68
N LEU A 278 -11.31 7.10 23.35
CA LEU A 278 -10.77 8.38 23.78
C LEU A 278 -11.51 9.56 23.15
N THR A 279 -11.92 9.44 21.91
CA THR A 279 -12.77 10.44 21.22
C THR A 279 -14.12 10.55 21.90
N TYR A 280 -14.77 9.43 22.20
CA TYR A 280 -16.02 9.41 22.97
C TYR A 280 -15.84 10.04 24.37
N SER A 281 -14.73 9.75 25.04
CA SER A 281 -14.36 10.34 26.33
C SER A 281 -14.10 11.83 26.22
N SER A 282 -13.53 12.31 25.12
CA SER A 282 -13.33 13.73 24.84
C SER A 282 -14.67 14.46 24.75
N ILE A 283 -15.63 13.92 24.00
CA ILE A 283 -16.94 14.52 23.79
C ILE A 283 -17.78 14.49 25.09
N THR A 284 -17.73 13.38 25.83
CA THR A 284 -18.36 13.32 27.17
C THR A 284 -17.70 14.28 28.17
N GLY A 285 -16.39 14.49 28.04
CA GLY A 285 -15.62 15.45 28.84
C GLY A 285 -16.04 16.90 28.64
N GLU A 286 -16.75 17.23 27.56
CA GLU A 286 -17.35 18.57 27.34
C GLU A 286 -18.43 18.93 28.37
N ARG A 287 -18.91 17.98 29.16
CA ARG A 287 -19.82 18.22 30.31
C ARG A 287 -19.09 18.79 31.54
N LEU A 288 -17.77 18.59 31.58
CA LEU A 288 -16.96 19.00 32.73
C LEU A 288 -16.55 20.47 32.60
N PRO A 289 -16.35 21.16 33.73
CA PRO A 289 -15.81 22.51 33.70
C PRO A 289 -14.46 22.60 33.02
N SER A 290 -14.21 23.72 32.32
CA SER A 290 -12.90 24.06 31.77
C SER A 290 -12.39 25.38 32.37
N LEU A 291 -11.07 25.47 32.53
CA LEU A 291 -10.39 26.63 33.07
C LEU A 291 -9.48 27.22 31.98
N VAL A 292 -9.69 28.50 31.68
CA VAL A 292 -8.94 29.23 30.66
C VAL A 292 -8.29 30.47 31.34
N ALA A 293 -6.98 30.62 31.17
CA ALA A 293 -6.29 31.87 31.45
C ALA A 293 -6.21 32.70 30.18
N GLN A 294 -6.55 33.95 30.29
CA GLN A 294 -6.42 34.92 29.19
C GLN A 294 -5.91 36.24 29.72
N GLY A 295 -5.14 36.91 28.89
CA GLY A 295 -4.65 38.22 29.21
C GLY A 295 -4.33 39.00 27.94
N ASP A 296 -4.37 40.30 28.08
CA ASP A 296 -3.93 41.21 27.05
C ASP A 296 -3.17 42.41 27.63
N TYR A 297 -2.23 42.85 26.84
CA TYR A 297 -1.49 44.10 27.09
C TYR A 297 -1.42 44.89 25.80
N GLY A 298 -1.74 46.18 25.85
CA GLY A 298 -1.77 46.99 24.64
C GLY A 298 -1.76 48.49 24.87
N LEU A 299 -1.67 49.19 23.75
CA LEU A 299 -1.70 50.64 23.69
C LEU A 299 -2.99 51.04 22.95
N ILE A 300 -3.81 51.85 23.60
CA ILE A 300 -5.04 52.40 23.06
C ILE A 300 -5.05 53.91 23.07
N GLY A 301 -5.53 54.55 22.02
CA GLY A 301 -5.60 56.01 21.92
C GLY A 301 -6.34 56.48 20.68
N ASN A 302 -6.41 57.83 20.49
CA ASN A 302 -7.03 58.39 19.31
C ASN A 302 -6.16 58.31 18.04
N ARG A 303 -4.83 58.29 18.24
CA ARG A 303 -3.80 58.21 17.19
C ARG A 303 -2.62 57.39 17.72
N TRP A 304 -1.78 56.91 16.82
CA TRP A 304 -0.62 56.07 17.15
C TRP A 304 0.41 56.78 18.10
N ASN A 305 0.45 58.14 18.09
CA ASN A 305 1.35 58.95 18.91
C ASN A 305 0.70 59.50 20.19
N ASN A 306 -0.57 59.14 20.46
CA ASN A 306 -1.28 59.55 21.68
C ASN A 306 -2.05 58.31 22.19
N THR A 307 -1.30 57.36 22.72
CA THR A 307 -1.79 56.12 23.27
C THR A 307 -1.40 55.99 24.75
N LEU A 308 -2.25 55.29 25.49
CA LEU A 308 -2.03 54.89 26.87
C LEU A 308 -1.94 53.37 26.93
N ASP A 309 -1.15 52.83 27.81
CA ASP A 309 -1.04 51.42 28.08
C ASP A 309 -2.27 50.91 28.85
N THR A 310 -2.72 49.75 28.49
CA THR A 310 -3.83 49.06 29.15
C THR A 310 -3.55 47.58 29.20
N TYR A 311 -3.97 46.90 30.24
CA TYR A 311 -3.88 45.46 30.37
C TYR A 311 -5.16 44.88 30.98
N ASN A 312 -5.39 43.64 30.67
CA ASN A 312 -6.43 42.83 31.32
C ASN A 312 -5.88 41.41 31.54
N MET A 313 -6.12 40.85 32.71
CA MET A 313 -5.80 39.46 33.05
C MET A 313 -7.04 38.81 33.67
N ALA A 314 -7.44 37.69 33.15
CA ALA A 314 -8.62 36.97 33.61
C ALA A 314 -8.37 35.48 33.70
N LEU A 315 -8.92 34.86 34.69
CA LEU A 315 -9.07 33.42 34.84
C LEU A 315 -10.56 33.08 34.72
N LEU A 316 -10.90 32.38 33.66
CA LEU A 316 -12.28 32.04 33.33
C LEU A 316 -12.55 30.57 33.62
N LEU A 317 -13.44 30.28 34.57
CA LEU A 317 -14.02 28.98 34.80
C LEU A 317 -15.33 28.88 34.01
N GLN A 318 -15.34 28.06 32.96
CA GLN A 318 -16.50 27.84 32.12
C GLN A 318 -17.20 26.53 32.52
N ILE A 319 -18.45 26.61 32.94
CA ILE A 319 -19.30 25.47 33.33
C ILE A 319 -20.45 25.38 32.32
N PRO A 320 -20.49 24.41 31.42
CA PRO A 320 -21.54 24.31 30.43
C PRO A 320 -22.80 23.68 31.06
N LEU A 321 -23.87 24.47 31.26
CA LEU A 321 -25.12 24.00 31.89
C LEU A 321 -26.08 23.40 30.86
N PHE A 322 -26.36 24.10 29.78
CA PHE A 322 -27.28 23.67 28.74
C PHE A 322 -26.94 24.29 27.39
N ASP A 323 -27.00 23.47 26.34
CA ASP A 323 -26.59 23.83 24.97
C ASP A 323 -27.68 23.45 23.93
N GLY A 324 -28.96 23.38 24.35
CA GLY A 324 -30.03 22.97 23.46
C GLY A 324 -30.02 21.50 23.05
N GLY A 325 -29.29 20.64 23.77
CA GLY A 325 -29.17 19.19 23.47
C GLY A 325 -28.09 18.82 22.42
N GLN A 326 -27.33 19.79 21.92
CA GLN A 326 -26.30 19.54 20.91
C GLN A 326 -25.24 18.57 21.41
N ARG A 327 -24.79 18.73 22.65
CA ARG A 327 -23.79 17.84 23.27
C ARG A 327 -24.31 16.42 23.41
N GLU A 328 -25.57 16.25 23.81
CA GLU A 328 -26.17 14.92 23.92
C GLU A 328 -26.28 14.23 22.57
N GLY A 329 -26.58 14.99 21.52
CA GLY A 329 -26.55 14.52 20.14
C GLY A 329 -25.11 14.03 19.73
N ARG A 330 -24.07 14.84 20.00
CA ARG A 330 -22.67 14.44 19.73
C ARG A 330 -22.24 13.22 20.54
N ILE A 331 -22.66 13.11 21.79
CA ILE A 331 -22.40 11.93 22.63
C ILE A 331 -23.06 10.69 22.05
N ALA A 332 -24.32 10.79 21.64
CA ALA A 332 -25.05 9.67 21.04
C ALA A 332 -24.41 9.23 19.70
N GLU A 333 -24.02 10.18 18.88
CA GLU A 333 -23.29 9.94 17.62
C GLU A 333 -21.97 9.22 17.87
N SER A 334 -21.10 9.78 18.73
CA SER A 334 -19.79 9.20 19.03
C SER A 334 -19.90 7.81 19.67
N ARG A 335 -20.90 7.58 20.52
CA ARG A 335 -21.20 6.25 21.06
C ARG A 335 -21.58 5.27 19.96
N SER A 336 -22.32 5.70 18.95
CA SER A 336 -22.67 4.87 17.79
C SER A 336 -21.43 4.56 16.95
N GLN A 337 -20.55 5.55 16.72
CA GLN A 337 -19.29 5.37 16.01
C GLN A 337 -18.38 4.36 16.74
N LEU A 338 -18.27 4.44 18.06
CA LEU A 338 -17.53 3.45 18.86
C LEU A 338 -18.06 2.02 18.67
N ARG A 339 -19.39 1.85 18.68
CA ARG A 339 -20.00 0.54 18.42
C ARG A 339 -19.72 0.05 16.98
N GLN A 340 -19.68 0.95 16.00
CA GLN A 340 -19.32 0.61 14.63
C GLN A 340 -17.88 0.08 14.56
N GLU A 341 -16.91 0.74 15.23
CA GLU A 341 -15.53 0.27 15.26
C GLU A 341 -15.38 -1.10 15.96
N ALA A 342 -16.15 -1.34 17.03
CA ALA A 342 -16.18 -2.65 17.68
C ALA A 342 -16.77 -3.76 16.77
N LEU A 343 -17.73 -3.43 15.91
CA LEU A 343 -18.24 -4.37 14.89
C LEU A 343 -17.22 -4.58 13.77
N ARG A 344 -16.52 -3.53 13.33
CA ARG A 344 -15.42 -3.65 12.36
C ARG A 344 -14.30 -4.55 12.88
N MET A 345 -13.98 -4.48 14.18
CA MET A 345 -13.01 -5.39 14.80
C MET A 345 -13.42 -6.86 14.61
N ARG A 346 -14.70 -7.19 14.82
CA ARG A 346 -15.20 -8.56 14.58
C ARG A 346 -15.07 -8.96 13.11
N LEU A 347 -15.35 -8.05 12.18
CA LEU A 347 -15.18 -8.31 10.74
C LEU A 347 -13.72 -8.61 10.41
N VAL A 348 -12.77 -7.79 10.91
CA VAL A 348 -11.33 -8.00 10.69
C VAL A 348 -10.88 -9.35 11.25
N LEU A 349 -11.28 -9.70 12.47
CA LEU A 349 -10.92 -10.99 13.09
C LEU A 349 -11.47 -12.18 12.28
N ASN A 350 -12.70 -12.09 11.79
CA ASN A 350 -13.30 -13.15 10.96
C ASN A 350 -12.60 -13.25 9.60
N GLN A 351 -12.26 -12.11 8.99
CA GLN A 351 -11.54 -12.06 7.72
C GLN A 351 -10.16 -12.70 7.84
N VAL A 352 -9.40 -12.37 8.89
CA VAL A 352 -8.08 -12.96 9.16
C VAL A 352 -8.19 -14.48 9.31
N LYS A 353 -9.15 -14.98 10.10
CA LYS A 353 -9.37 -16.42 10.26
C LYS A 353 -9.69 -17.08 8.92
N MET A 354 -10.59 -16.51 8.14
CA MET A 354 -10.96 -17.02 6.82
C MET A 354 -9.74 -17.08 5.89
N GLU A 355 -8.96 -16.01 5.80
CA GLU A 355 -7.77 -15.94 4.93
C GLU A 355 -6.71 -16.99 5.31
N VAL A 356 -6.48 -17.23 6.60
CA VAL A 356 -5.55 -18.26 7.05
C VAL A 356 -6.04 -19.67 6.69
N HIS A 357 -7.33 -19.97 6.91
CA HIS A 357 -7.90 -21.26 6.54
C HIS A 357 -7.84 -21.50 5.02
N ASP A 358 -8.17 -20.48 4.22
CA ASP A 358 -8.11 -20.56 2.76
C ASP A 358 -6.66 -20.74 2.26
N ALA A 359 -5.70 -20.01 2.82
CA ALA A 359 -4.29 -20.13 2.46
C ALA A 359 -3.73 -21.54 2.78
N ILE A 360 -4.11 -22.14 3.91
CA ILE A 360 -3.72 -23.50 4.27
C ILE A 360 -4.34 -24.52 3.31
N ALA A 361 -5.63 -24.39 3.00
CA ALA A 361 -6.31 -25.26 2.06
C ALA A 361 -5.71 -25.17 0.64
N SER A 362 -5.41 -23.93 0.20
CA SER A 362 -4.73 -23.66 -1.06
C SER A 362 -3.34 -24.29 -1.12
N LEU A 363 -2.56 -24.18 -0.05
CA LEU A 363 -1.22 -24.79 0.03
C LEU A 363 -1.29 -26.32 -0.03
N ALA A 364 -2.24 -26.93 0.68
CA ALA A 364 -2.45 -28.38 0.66
C ALA A 364 -2.83 -28.87 -0.74
N ALA A 365 -3.77 -28.21 -1.39
CA ALA A 365 -4.19 -28.53 -2.75
C ALA A 365 -3.05 -28.35 -3.77
N ALA A 366 -2.29 -27.26 -3.68
CA ALA A 366 -1.17 -27.00 -4.56
C ALA A 366 -0.04 -28.03 -4.39
N LYS A 367 0.23 -28.49 -3.17
CA LYS A 367 1.18 -29.57 -2.88
C LYS A 367 0.77 -30.89 -3.57
N GLU A 368 -0.51 -31.25 -3.48
CA GLU A 368 -1.05 -32.42 -4.16
C GLU A 368 -0.96 -32.30 -5.70
N GLN A 369 -1.33 -31.12 -6.24
CA GLN A 369 -1.23 -30.84 -7.68
C GLN A 369 0.19 -31.02 -8.23
N VAL A 370 1.23 -30.57 -7.51
CA VAL A 370 2.62 -30.80 -7.91
C VAL A 370 2.94 -32.30 -7.96
N GLY A 371 2.48 -33.07 -6.98
CA GLY A 371 2.65 -34.54 -6.99
C GLY A 371 2.02 -35.20 -8.21
N ILE A 372 0.76 -34.84 -8.50
CA ILE A 372 0.02 -35.35 -9.67
C ILE A 372 0.71 -34.92 -10.98
N ALA A 373 1.12 -33.65 -11.10
CA ALA A 373 1.79 -33.13 -12.28
C ALA A 373 3.14 -33.85 -12.56
N ARG A 374 3.90 -34.20 -11.52
CA ARG A 374 5.15 -34.96 -11.65
C ARG A 374 4.89 -36.37 -12.21
N VAL A 375 3.88 -37.07 -11.67
CA VAL A 375 3.49 -38.40 -12.17
C VAL A 375 3.03 -38.31 -13.62
N GLY A 376 2.20 -37.31 -13.95
CA GLY A 376 1.77 -37.06 -15.32
C GLY A 376 2.93 -36.77 -16.27
N MET A 377 3.91 -35.99 -15.83
CA MET A 377 5.12 -35.71 -16.61
C MET A 377 5.95 -36.96 -16.90
N GLN A 378 6.15 -37.82 -15.88
CA GLN A 378 6.89 -39.07 -16.04
C GLN A 378 6.16 -40.01 -17.02
N ALA A 379 4.85 -40.18 -16.90
CA ALA A 379 4.04 -41.00 -17.79
C ALA A 379 4.07 -40.51 -19.24
N ALA A 380 3.88 -39.20 -19.45
CA ALA A 380 3.91 -38.59 -20.80
C ALA A 380 5.29 -38.70 -21.44
N THR A 381 6.38 -38.52 -20.66
CA THR A 381 7.74 -38.71 -21.18
C THR A 381 7.98 -40.13 -21.64
N LYS A 382 7.55 -41.11 -20.83
CA LYS A 382 7.69 -42.52 -21.18
C LYS A 382 6.82 -42.89 -22.42
N GLU A 383 5.60 -42.35 -22.52
CA GLU A 383 4.74 -42.52 -23.70
C GLU A 383 5.46 -42.02 -24.97
N LEU A 384 6.04 -40.83 -24.94
CA LEU A 384 6.76 -40.27 -26.07
C LEU A 384 8.00 -41.08 -26.44
N GLU A 385 8.76 -41.59 -25.47
CA GLU A 385 9.92 -42.46 -25.70
C GLU A 385 9.50 -43.73 -26.43
N LEU A 386 8.49 -44.43 -25.92
CA LEU A 386 7.96 -45.66 -26.53
C LEU A 386 7.38 -45.37 -27.92
N ALA A 387 6.69 -44.26 -28.12
CA ALA A 387 6.16 -43.85 -29.43
C ALA A 387 7.32 -43.56 -30.43
N LYS A 388 8.40 -42.91 -29.99
CA LYS A 388 9.59 -42.69 -30.82
C LYS A 388 10.28 -44.00 -31.24
N GLU A 389 10.48 -44.90 -30.29
CA GLU A 389 11.12 -46.21 -30.56
C GLU A 389 10.27 -47.00 -31.56
N ARG A 390 8.95 -47.09 -31.34
CA ARG A 390 8.04 -47.79 -32.22
C ARG A 390 8.01 -47.16 -33.62
N TYR A 391 7.98 -45.83 -33.71
CA TYR A 391 8.02 -45.12 -34.99
C TYR A 391 9.33 -45.30 -35.71
N ALA A 392 10.48 -45.44 -35.03
CA ALA A 392 11.77 -45.69 -35.64
C ALA A 392 11.92 -47.07 -36.24
N VAL A 393 11.37 -48.11 -35.58
CA VAL A 393 11.58 -49.54 -35.94
C VAL A 393 10.49 -50.07 -36.87
N ILE A 394 9.21 -49.69 -36.65
CA ILE A 394 8.06 -50.27 -37.37
C ILE A 394 7.66 -49.37 -38.54
N THR A 395 7.68 -49.93 -39.75
CA THR A 395 7.36 -49.21 -40.99
C THR A 395 5.91 -48.76 -41.06
N THR A 396 5.00 -49.50 -40.43
CA THR A 396 3.57 -49.22 -40.37
C THR A 396 3.15 -48.43 -39.13
N ALA A 397 4.11 -47.96 -38.29
CA ALA A 397 3.81 -47.19 -37.09
C ALA A 397 3.10 -45.87 -37.43
N SER A 398 2.03 -45.59 -36.73
CA SER A 398 1.21 -44.40 -36.96
C SER A 398 1.92 -43.12 -36.52
N HIS A 399 2.01 -42.14 -37.42
CA HIS A 399 2.45 -40.79 -37.08
C HIS A 399 1.57 -40.17 -35.98
N PHE A 400 0.31 -40.59 -35.86
CA PHE A 400 -0.64 -40.13 -34.85
C PHE A 400 -0.20 -40.48 -33.42
N GLU A 401 0.38 -41.66 -33.15
CA GLU A 401 0.90 -42.02 -31.84
C GLU A 401 2.05 -41.08 -31.43
N LEU A 402 2.93 -40.78 -32.36
CA LEU A 402 4.03 -39.88 -32.13
C LEU A 402 3.59 -38.44 -31.80
N THR A 403 2.64 -37.91 -32.59
CA THR A 403 2.11 -36.55 -32.38
C THR A 403 1.29 -36.44 -31.09
N ASN A 404 0.57 -37.51 -30.70
CA ASN A 404 -0.14 -37.56 -29.42
C ASN A 404 0.83 -37.55 -28.23
N GLY A 405 1.85 -38.41 -28.25
CA GLY A 405 2.87 -38.42 -27.21
C GLY A 405 3.59 -37.07 -27.07
N LEU A 406 3.90 -36.40 -28.19
CA LEU A 406 4.46 -35.05 -28.20
C LEU A 406 3.55 -34.03 -27.51
N SER A 407 2.28 -34.05 -27.89
CA SER A 407 1.28 -33.17 -27.29
C SER A 407 1.02 -33.48 -25.81
N ALA A 408 1.13 -34.75 -25.40
CA ALA A 408 1.04 -35.16 -24.00
C ALA A 408 2.20 -34.64 -23.18
N VAL A 409 3.43 -34.72 -23.66
CA VAL A 409 4.64 -34.17 -22.98
C VAL A 409 4.55 -32.65 -22.90
N ALA A 410 4.16 -31.97 -23.99
CA ALA A 410 4.01 -30.50 -23.98
C ALA A 410 3.04 -30.05 -22.88
N ARG A 411 1.85 -30.61 -22.84
CA ARG A 411 0.84 -30.31 -21.79
C ARG A 411 1.34 -30.69 -20.40
N ALA A 412 2.02 -31.83 -20.24
CA ALA A 412 2.53 -32.24 -18.92
C ALA A 412 3.61 -31.31 -18.38
N ARG A 413 4.48 -30.77 -19.25
CA ARG A 413 5.47 -29.73 -18.88
C ARG A 413 4.82 -28.45 -18.43
N GLU A 414 3.85 -27.95 -19.20
CA GLU A 414 3.08 -26.74 -18.83
C GLU A 414 2.33 -26.93 -17.51
N ASN A 415 1.68 -28.08 -17.32
CA ASN A 415 1.01 -28.42 -16.08
C ASN A 415 1.95 -28.43 -14.88
N LEU A 416 3.17 -28.95 -15.04
CA LEU A 416 4.19 -28.96 -13.99
C LEU A 416 4.64 -27.55 -13.65
N VAL A 417 4.93 -26.70 -14.63
CA VAL A 417 5.30 -25.28 -14.40
C VAL A 417 4.17 -24.55 -13.69
N ASN A 418 2.91 -24.75 -14.12
CA ASN A 418 1.75 -24.14 -13.48
C ASN A 418 1.55 -24.64 -12.05
N ALA A 419 1.72 -25.93 -11.78
CA ALA A 419 1.60 -26.50 -10.44
C ALA A 419 2.68 -25.98 -9.50
N LEU A 420 3.94 -25.84 -9.97
CA LEU A 420 5.03 -25.24 -9.20
C LEU A 420 4.77 -23.77 -8.90
N PHE A 421 4.24 -23.00 -9.85
CA PHE A 421 3.81 -21.64 -9.63
C PHE A 421 2.73 -21.57 -8.54
N GLN A 422 1.66 -22.38 -8.65
CA GLN A 422 0.58 -22.39 -7.66
C GLN A 422 1.09 -22.75 -6.26
N LEU A 423 2.02 -23.69 -6.15
CA LEU A 423 2.64 -24.05 -4.88
C LEU A 423 3.41 -22.88 -4.25
N ASN A 424 4.22 -22.19 -5.04
CA ASN A 424 5.01 -21.05 -4.55
C ASN A 424 4.13 -19.82 -4.26
N ALA A 425 3.09 -19.57 -5.07
CA ALA A 425 2.11 -18.54 -4.81
C ALA A 425 1.30 -18.82 -3.53
N ALA A 426 0.90 -20.09 -3.29
CA ALA A 426 0.22 -20.48 -2.05
C ALA A 426 1.12 -20.29 -0.81
N ARG A 427 2.43 -20.52 -0.93
CA ARG A 427 3.41 -20.21 0.14
C ARG A 427 3.47 -18.72 0.46
N VAL A 428 3.51 -17.86 -0.57
CA VAL A 428 3.46 -16.41 -0.40
C VAL A 428 2.17 -15.98 0.27
N ASN A 429 1.02 -16.52 -0.17
CA ASN A 429 -0.29 -16.21 0.40
C ASN A 429 -0.40 -16.66 1.86
N LEU A 430 0.15 -17.83 2.22
CA LEU A 430 0.20 -18.28 3.60
C LEU A 430 1.06 -17.35 4.46
N ALA A 431 2.26 -16.99 4.00
CA ALA A 431 3.14 -16.07 4.71
C ALA A 431 2.50 -14.68 4.88
N ARG A 432 1.73 -14.20 3.90
CA ARG A 432 0.92 -12.97 4.03
C ARG A 432 -0.18 -13.14 5.07
N SER A 433 -0.94 -14.23 4.99
CA SER A 433 -2.09 -14.47 5.89
C SER A 433 -1.68 -14.68 7.35
N THR A 434 -0.47 -15.20 7.62
CA THR A 434 0.10 -15.35 8.96
C THR A 434 0.92 -14.13 9.43
N GLY A 435 1.22 -13.18 8.54
CA GLY A 435 2.04 -12.01 8.86
C GLY A 435 3.56 -12.31 8.89
N THR A 436 4.01 -13.38 8.23
CA THR A 436 5.40 -13.86 8.26
C THR A 436 6.15 -13.67 6.95
N LEU A 437 5.73 -12.71 6.09
CA LEU A 437 6.36 -12.43 4.79
C LEU A 437 7.87 -12.15 4.88
N ASN A 438 8.34 -11.57 5.99
CA ASN A 438 9.76 -11.28 6.21
C ASN A 438 10.63 -12.54 6.31
N THR A 439 10.02 -13.72 6.50
CA THR A 439 10.72 -15.01 6.63
C THR A 439 10.76 -15.82 5.34
N LEU A 440 10.15 -15.31 4.25
CA LEU A 440 10.21 -15.95 2.95
C LEU A 440 11.63 -15.91 2.39
N ASN A 441 12.20 -17.11 2.20
CA ASN A 441 13.49 -17.36 1.54
C ASN A 441 13.26 -17.95 0.15
#